data_f4318b5dbab74b58e58266daaa69658e
#
_entry.id   f4318b5dbab74b58e58266daaa69658e
#
_cell.length_a   1.000
_cell.length_b   1.000
_cell.length_c   1.000
_cell.angle_alpha   90.00
_cell.angle_beta   90.00
_cell.angle_gamma   90.00
#
_symmetry.space_group_name_H-M   'P 1'
#
loop_
_entity.id
_entity.type
_entity.pdbx_description
1 polymer ?
#
loop_
_entity_poly.entity_id
_entity_poly.type
_entity_poly.pdbx_seq_one_letter_code
_entity_poly.pdbx_strand_id
1 'polypeptide(L)'
;MRETTPDLTRISKYISLILRHKPEVIGIKLDTHGWADVNALLAGISRKYPINRDILEEIVRSDEKQRYSFSEDGTKIRANQGHSIQVDVELPVTEPPETLYHGTAQRFAASIEAQGLLPQSRLYVHLSPDQETAEKVGRRHGEPVIYLVDAGQMHRDGYLFYLSANGVWLTKVVPATYLKRLEDRLTPN
;
A
#
# COMPACT_ATOMS: atom_id res chain seq x y z
N MET A 1 5.72 10.66 37.63
CA MET A 1 4.89 10.02 36.59
C MET A 1 5.80 9.74 35.41
N ARG A 2 6.01 8.49 35.01
CA ARG A 2 6.80 8.19 33.78
C ARG A 2 5.94 8.56 32.60
N GLU A 3 6.31 9.59 31.86
CA GLU A 3 5.75 9.84 30.53
C GLU A 3 6.12 8.63 29.68
N THR A 4 5.17 7.79 29.40
CA THR A 4 5.35 6.68 28.46
C THR A 4 5.43 7.30 27.06
N THR A 5 6.62 7.24 26.48
CA THR A 5 6.84 7.66 25.08
C THR A 5 5.78 6.96 24.19
N PRO A 6 5.05 7.71 23.35
CA PRO A 6 4.03 7.11 22.49
C PRO A 6 4.63 6.05 21.56
N ASP A 7 3.98 4.90 21.47
CA ASP A 7 4.35 3.87 20.49
C ASP A 7 3.90 4.30 19.08
N LEU A 8 4.78 5.02 18.39
CA LEU A 8 4.51 5.58 17.06
C LEU A 8 4.14 4.50 16.05
N THR A 9 4.73 3.32 16.14
CA THR A 9 4.42 2.19 15.24
C THR A 9 2.99 1.71 15.41
N ARG A 10 2.53 1.60 16.65
CA ARG A 10 1.18 1.17 16.97
C ARG A 10 0.15 2.20 16.54
N ILE A 11 0.44 3.48 16.77
CA ILE A 11 -0.41 4.60 16.34
C ILE A 11 -0.48 4.65 14.81
N SER A 12 0.66 4.54 14.11
CA SER A 12 0.71 4.50 12.64
C SER A 12 -0.11 3.35 12.05
N LYS A 13 -0.05 2.15 12.64
CA LYS A 13 -0.91 1.03 12.22
C LYS A 13 -2.39 1.36 12.37
N TYR A 14 -2.77 2.05 13.44
CA TYR A 14 -4.16 2.44 13.67
C TYR A 14 -4.61 3.53 12.69
N ILE A 15 -3.77 4.53 12.41
CA ILE A 15 -4.00 5.53 11.36
C ILE A 15 -4.23 4.84 10.01
N SER A 16 -3.38 3.85 9.69
CA SER A 16 -3.52 3.08 8.45
C SER A 16 -4.85 2.34 8.35
N LEU A 17 -5.31 1.73 9.44
CA LEU A 17 -6.62 1.09 9.50
C LEU A 17 -7.75 2.09 9.21
N ILE A 18 -7.69 3.26 9.84
CA ILE A 18 -8.71 4.30 9.69
C ILE A 18 -8.72 4.86 8.26
N LEU A 19 -7.58 5.31 7.76
CA LEU A 19 -7.51 6.00 6.47
C LEU A 19 -7.67 5.09 5.26
N ARG A 20 -7.51 3.78 5.41
CA ARG A 20 -7.59 2.82 4.29
C ARG A 20 -8.82 1.93 4.31
N HIS A 21 -9.35 1.64 5.48
CA HIS A 21 -10.29 0.54 5.64
C HIS A 21 -11.53 0.88 6.44
N LYS A 22 -11.40 1.55 7.58
CA LYS A 22 -12.46 1.68 8.59
C LYS A 22 -12.52 3.07 9.23
N PRO A 23 -12.78 4.14 8.48
CA PRO A 23 -12.88 5.49 9.05
C PRO A 23 -14.01 5.62 10.09
N GLU A 24 -15.06 4.81 9.96
CA GLU A 24 -16.21 4.77 10.87
C GLU A 24 -15.84 4.35 12.30
N VAL A 25 -14.73 3.65 12.50
CA VAL A 25 -14.28 3.21 13.85
C VAL A 25 -14.03 4.38 14.78
N ILE A 26 -13.64 5.52 14.25
CA ILE A 26 -13.47 6.77 14.99
C ILE A 26 -14.53 7.83 14.65
N GLY A 27 -15.52 7.46 13.85
CA GLY A 27 -16.67 8.31 13.51
C GLY A 27 -16.36 9.40 12.51
N ILE A 28 -15.31 9.24 11.66
CA ILE A 28 -14.99 10.18 10.59
C ILE A 28 -15.41 9.65 9.23
N LYS A 29 -15.52 10.57 8.27
CA LYS A 29 -15.71 10.25 6.86
C LYS A 29 -14.52 10.77 6.06
N LEU A 30 -14.13 10.00 5.05
CA LEU A 30 -13.19 10.47 4.04
C LEU A 30 -13.96 11.12 2.89
N ASP A 31 -13.35 12.10 2.23
CA ASP A 31 -13.92 12.62 1.00
C ASP A 31 -13.70 11.63 -0.17
N THR A 32 -14.18 11.99 -1.37
CA THR A 32 -14.08 11.15 -2.57
C THR A 32 -12.64 10.80 -2.96
N HIS A 33 -11.67 11.61 -2.52
CA HIS A 33 -10.25 11.45 -2.79
C HIS A 33 -9.48 10.86 -1.61
N GLY A 34 -10.18 10.35 -0.60
CA GLY A 34 -9.58 9.69 0.55
C GLY A 34 -9.01 10.63 1.61
N TRP A 35 -9.31 11.92 1.55
CA TRP A 35 -8.86 12.90 2.54
C TRP A 35 -9.72 12.88 3.80
N ALA A 36 -9.07 12.90 4.94
CA ALA A 36 -9.66 13.15 6.26
C ALA A 36 -9.26 14.52 6.77
N ASP A 37 -10.15 15.19 7.48
CA ASP A 37 -9.79 16.36 8.28
C ASP A 37 -8.83 15.97 9.41
N VAL A 38 -7.72 16.69 9.56
CA VAL A 38 -6.67 16.37 10.53
C VAL A 38 -7.19 16.49 11.96
N ASN A 39 -7.97 17.53 12.26
CA ASN A 39 -8.49 17.73 13.62
C ASN A 39 -9.50 16.63 13.98
N ALA A 40 -10.36 16.22 13.04
CA ALA A 40 -11.28 15.11 13.23
C ALA A 40 -10.53 13.78 13.46
N LEU A 41 -9.47 13.53 12.68
CA LEU A 41 -8.62 12.35 12.86
C LEU A 41 -7.97 12.33 14.25
N LEU A 42 -7.35 13.45 14.67
CA LEU A 42 -6.72 13.57 15.99
C LEU A 42 -7.73 13.38 17.13
N ALA A 43 -8.88 14.03 17.04
CA ALA A 43 -9.94 13.88 18.04
C ALA A 43 -10.45 12.44 18.16
N GLY A 44 -10.57 11.75 17.01
CA GLY A 44 -11.01 10.35 17.00
C GLY A 44 -9.97 9.40 17.58
N ILE A 45 -8.70 9.55 17.20
CA ILE A 45 -7.61 8.68 17.65
C ILE A 45 -7.27 8.93 19.12
N SER A 46 -7.38 10.18 19.61
CA SER A 46 -7.06 10.55 21.00
C SER A 46 -7.89 9.81 22.05
N ARG A 47 -9.04 9.25 21.66
CA ARG A 47 -9.87 8.41 22.53
C ARG A 47 -9.20 7.07 22.87
N LYS A 48 -8.20 6.65 22.09
CA LYS A 48 -7.53 5.36 22.24
C LYS A 48 -6.04 5.46 22.45
N TYR A 49 -5.40 6.43 21.84
CA TYR A 49 -3.95 6.62 21.90
C TYR A 49 -3.60 8.08 22.17
N PRO A 50 -2.53 8.35 22.94
CA PRO A 50 -2.03 9.70 23.10
C PRO A 50 -1.50 10.18 21.75
N ILE A 51 -2.17 11.18 21.16
CA ILE A 51 -1.79 11.78 19.88
C ILE A 51 -2.12 13.26 19.90
N ASN A 52 -1.25 14.05 19.27
CA ASN A 52 -1.46 15.44 18.94
C ASN A 52 -0.89 15.72 17.55
N ARG A 53 -0.90 16.95 17.10
CA ARG A 53 -0.39 17.36 15.79
C ARG A 53 1.07 17.00 15.60
N ASP A 54 1.92 17.28 16.60
CA ASP A 54 3.36 17.04 16.52
C ASP A 54 3.68 15.55 16.39
N ILE A 55 2.98 14.70 17.14
CA ILE A 55 3.11 13.24 17.05
C ILE A 55 2.65 12.75 15.66
N LEU A 56 1.55 13.28 15.12
CA LEU A 56 1.08 12.91 13.80
C LEU A 56 2.10 13.30 12.72
N GLU A 57 2.65 14.50 12.78
CA GLU A 57 3.69 14.95 11.84
C GLU A 57 4.96 14.11 11.95
N GLU A 58 5.36 13.74 13.17
CA GLU A 58 6.48 12.82 13.37
C GLU A 58 6.22 11.44 12.74
N ILE A 59 5.02 10.88 12.92
CA ILE A 59 4.64 9.60 12.29
C ILE A 59 4.73 9.70 10.77
N VAL A 60 4.22 10.77 10.17
CA VAL A 60 4.25 10.96 8.71
C VAL A 60 5.67 11.16 8.22
N ARG A 61 6.48 11.97 8.91
CA ARG A 61 7.86 12.29 8.54
C ARG A 61 8.79 11.09 8.67
N SER A 62 8.64 10.29 9.73
CA SER A 62 9.50 9.14 10.02
C SER A 62 9.06 7.85 9.31
N ASP A 63 7.93 7.86 8.59
CA ASP A 63 7.46 6.69 7.85
C ASP A 63 8.30 6.47 6.58
N GLU A 64 9.29 5.60 6.66
CA GLU A 64 10.14 5.20 5.52
C GLU A 64 9.34 4.76 4.28
N LYS A 65 8.11 4.27 4.49
CA LYS A 65 7.22 3.83 3.40
C LYS A 65 6.31 4.93 2.87
N GLN A 66 6.40 6.14 3.44
CA GLN A 66 5.62 7.29 3.04
C GLN A 66 4.15 6.96 2.76
N ARG A 67 3.50 6.30 3.72
CA ARG A 67 2.11 5.81 3.57
C ARG A 67 1.10 6.93 3.52
N TYR A 68 1.42 8.09 4.06
CA TYR A 68 0.50 9.21 4.26
C TYR A 68 1.04 10.49 3.62
N SER A 69 0.13 11.36 3.22
CA SER A 69 0.44 12.72 2.78
C SER A 69 -0.54 13.70 3.40
N PHE A 70 -0.02 14.88 3.77
CA PHE A 70 -0.85 16.02 4.09
C PHE A 70 -1.26 16.75 2.81
N SER A 71 -2.41 17.46 2.86
CA SER A 71 -2.75 18.45 1.86
C SER A 71 -1.78 19.63 1.91
N GLU A 72 -1.73 20.42 0.85
CA GLU A 72 -0.82 21.55 0.72
C GLU A 72 -0.96 22.55 1.89
N ASP A 73 -2.18 22.80 2.33
CA ASP A 73 -2.49 23.66 3.48
C ASP A 73 -2.34 22.96 4.84
N GLY A 74 -2.04 21.66 4.86
CA GLY A 74 -1.86 20.85 6.06
C GLY A 74 -3.15 20.57 6.85
N THR A 75 -4.33 20.94 6.33
CA THR A 75 -5.61 20.72 7.03
C THR A 75 -6.15 19.32 6.90
N LYS A 76 -5.74 18.60 5.85
CA LYS A 76 -6.19 17.24 5.54
C LYS A 76 -5.03 16.27 5.47
N ILE A 77 -5.32 14.99 5.66
CA ILE A 77 -4.38 13.87 5.52
C ILE A 77 -5.05 12.71 4.79
N ARG A 78 -4.32 11.99 3.96
CA ARG A 78 -4.77 10.75 3.33
C ARG A 78 -3.69 9.67 3.30
N ALA A 79 -4.12 8.43 3.14
CA ALA A 79 -3.21 7.36 2.74
C ALA A 79 -2.94 7.44 1.24
N ASN A 80 -1.67 7.21 0.84
CA ASN A 80 -1.25 7.32 -0.55
C ASN A 80 -1.72 6.16 -1.43
N GLN A 81 -2.01 5.00 -0.83
CA GLN A 81 -2.48 3.79 -1.52
C GLN A 81 -2.94 2.72 -0.52
N GLY A 82 -3.49 1.62 -1.03
CA GLY A 82 -3.82 0.43 -0.22
C GLY A 82 -5.21 0.42 0.38
N HIS A 83 -6.11 1.26 -0.11
CA HIS A 83 -7.50 1.33 0.31
C HIS A 83 -8.28 0.06 -0.05
N SER A 84 -9.20 -0.35 0.84
CA SER A 84 -10.28 -1.30 0.54
C SER A 84 -11.64 -0.61 0.42
N ILE A 85 -11.74 0.65 0.80
CA ILE A 85 -12.91 1.50 0.61
C ILE A 85 -12.83 2.22 -0.72
N GLN A 86 -13.99 2.58 -1.29
CA GLN A 86 -14.07 3.22 -2.60
C GLN A 86 -13.63 4.68 -2.50
N VAL A 87 -12.44 4.98 -2.99
CA VAL A 87 -11.86 6.33 -3.09
C VAL A 87 -11.10 6.47 -4.40
N ASP A 88 -11.02 7.69 -4.92
CA ASP A 88 -10.14 8.04 -6.03
C ASP A 88 -9.01 8.92 -5.50
N VAL A 89 -7.86 8.32 -5.25
CA VAL A 89 -6.69 9.05 -4.76
C VAL A 89 -5.92 9.78 -5.87
N GLU A 90 -6.55 9.96 -7.03
CA GLU A 90 -6.03 10.76 -8.15
C GLU A 90 -4.67 10.27 -8.65
N LEU A 91 -4.52 8.94 -8.73
CA LEU A 91 -3.27 8.33 -9.18
C LEU A 91 -2.97 8.71 -10.63
N PRO A 92 -1.77 9.22 -10.92
CA PRO A 92 -1.39 9.50 -12.30
C PRO A 92 -1.22 8.20 -13.09
N VAL A 93 -1.82 8.14 -14.28
CA VAL A 93 -1.50 7.10 -15.26
C VAL A 93 -0.04 7.29 -15.67
N THR A 94 0.75 6.24 -15.54
CA THR A 94 2.20 6.30 -15.73
C THR A 94 2.65 5.10 -16.54
N GLU A 95 3.50 5.33 -17.53
CA GLU A 95 4.12 4.25 -18.29
C GLU A 95 5.02 3.42 -17.36
N PRO A 96 4.79 2.09 -17.25
CA PRO A 96 5.59 1.25 -16.37
C PRO A 96 6.95 0.92 -17.01
N PRO A 97 7.94 0.50 -16.21
CA PRO A 97 9.13 -0.16 -16.73
C PRO A 97 8.73 -1.49 -17.39
N GLU A 98 9.62 -2.06 -18.20
CA GLU A 98 9.36 -3.35 -18.87
C GLU A 98 9.01 -4.46 -17.89
N THR A 99 9.63 -4.45 -16.71
CA THR A 99 9.46 -5.48 -15.69
C THR A 99 9.08 -4.87 -14.34
N LEU A 100 8.05 -5.44 -13.73
CA LEU A 100 7.70 -5.23 -12.32
C LEU A 100 7.66 -6.57 -11.60
N TYR A 101 7.51 -6.55 -10.29
CA TYR A 101 7.55 -7.74 -9.44
C TYR A 101 6.38 -7.78 -8.46
N HIS A 102 5.96 -9.00 -8.15
CA HIS A 102 4.97 -9.23 -7.09
C HIS A 102 5.48 -10.30 -6.12
N GLY A 103 5.60 -9.92 -4.86
CA GLY A 103 5.96 -10.84 -3.78
C GLY A 103 4.73 -11.31 -3.02
N THR A 104 4.61 -12.62 -2.84
CA THR A 104 3.51 -13.25 -2.13
C THR A 104 3.98 -14.46 -1.33
N ALA A 105 3.08 -15.21 -0.72
CA ALA A 105 3.42 -16.44 -0.02
C ALA A 105 3.09 -17.67 -0.89
N GLN A 106 3.85 -18.75 -0.70
CA GLN A 106 3.72 -20.02 -1.43
C GLN A 106 2.28 -20.55 -1.45
N ARG A 107 1.52 -20.38 -0.38
CA ARG A 107 0.11 -20.85 -0.32
C ARG A 107 -0.82 -20.21 -1.35
N PHE A 108 -0.44 -19.07 -1.92
CA PHE A 108 -1.23 -18.37 -2.95
C PHE A 108 -0.78 -18.68 -4.37
N ALA A 109 0.33 -19.38 -4.56
CA ALA A 109 0.93 -19.61 -5.88
C ALA A 109 -0.04 -20.29 -6.86
N ALA A 110 -0.67 -21.38 -6.47
CA ALA A 110 -1.61 -22.10 -7.35
C ALA A 110 -2.77 -21.22 -7.82
N SER A 111 -3.33 -20.39 -6.95
CA SER A 111 -4.41 -19.46 -7.31
C SER A 111 -3.94 -18.39 -8.28
N ILE A 112 -2.74 -17.85 -8.06
CA ILE A 112 -2.14 -16.81 -8.91
C ILE A 112 -1.81 -17.37 -10.30
N GLU A 113 -1.25 -18.58 -10.37
CA GLU A 113 -0.92 -19.24 -11.63
C GLU A 113 -2.17 -19.59 -12.47
N ALA A 114 -3.30 -19.84 -11.80
CA ALA A 114 -4.58 -20.11 -12.46
C ALA A 114 -5.33 -18.83 -12.87
N GLN A 115 -5.32 -17.78 -12.05
CA GLN A 115 -6.22 -16.62 -12.18
C GLN A 115 -5.49 -15.32 -12.47
N GLY A 116 -4.15 -15.27 -12.35
CA GLY A 116 -3.41 -14.05 -12.36
C GLY A 116 -3.46 -13.32 -10.99
N LEU A 117 -2.98 -12.09 -10.98
CA LEU A 117 -3.05 -11.23 -9.81
C LEU A 117 -4.34 -10.41 -9.83
N LEU A 118 -5.11 -10.54 -8.76
CA LEU A 118 -6.34 -9.80 -8.53
C LEU A 118 -6.17 -8.87 -7.32
N PRO A 119 -6.87 -7.73 -7.27
CA PRO A 119 -6.72 -6.77 -6.18
C PRO A 119 -7.23 -7.27 -4.83
N GLN A 120 -8.03 -8.34 -4.80
CA GLN A 120 -8.67 -8.91 -3.62
C GLN A 120 -9.54 -7.86 -2.89
N SER A 121 -9.25 -7.60 -1.61
CA SER A 121 -9.96 -6.58 -0.83
C SER A 121 -9.52 -5.14 -1.12
N ARG A 122 -8.51 -4.94 -1.97
CA ARG A 122 -7.99 -3.61 -2.32
C ARG A 122 -8.57 -3.12 -3.64
N LEU A 123 -8.29 -1.87 -4.00
CA LEU A 123 -8.72 -1.29 -5.28
C LEU A 123 -7.79 -1.68 -6.44
N TYR A 124 -6.54 -2.02 -6.14
CA TYR A 124 -5.50 -2.31 -7.12
C TYR A 124 -4.61 -3.47 -6.70
N VAL A 125 -4.04 -4.14 -7.68
CA VAL A 125 -2.87 -5.00 -7.52
C VAL A 125 -1.65 -4.11 -7.26
N HIS A 126 -0.84 -4.46 -6.25
CA HIS A 126 0.37 -3.74 -5.88
C HIS A 126 1.59 -4.47 -6.44
N LEU A 127 2.44 -3.73 -7.11
CA LEU A 127 3.65 -4.24 -7.73
C LEU A 127 4.87 -3.48 -7.22
N SER A 128 5.99 -4.17 -7.16
CA SER A 128 7.27 -3.62 -6.72
C SER A 128 8.19 -3.34 -7.91
N PRO A 129 9.03 -2.29 -7.84
CA PRO A 129 9.96 -1.96 -8.92
C PRO A 129 11.13 -2.93 -9.04
N ASP A 130 11.43 -3.67 -7.99
CA ASP A 130 12.56 -4.59 -7.89
C ASP A 130 12.23 -5.86 -7.12
N GLN A 131 13.05 -6.88 -7.33
CA GLN A 131 12.88 -8.20 -6.71
C GLN A 131 13.07 -8.18 -5.20
N GLU A 132 14.01 -7.40 -4.68
CA GLU A 132 14.30 -7.31 -3.25
C GLU A 132 13.10 -6.76 -2.48
N THR A 133 12.47 -5.71 -3.00
CA THR A 133 11.24 -5.15 -2.43
C THR A 133 10.11 -6.17 -2.46
N ALA A 134 9.93 -6.90 -3.57
CA ALA A 134 8.91 -7.93 -3.69
C ALA A 134 9.15 -9.06 -2.69
N GLU A 135 10.38 -9.50 -2.49
CA GLU A 135 10.75 -10.52 -1.51
C GLU A 135 10.42 -10.08 -0.08
N LYS A 136 10.77 -8.85 0.29
CA LYS A 136 10.41 -8.28 1.60
C LYS A 136 8.90 -8.24 1.83
N VAL A 137 8.12 -7.99 0.78
CA VAL A 137 6.65 -8.04 0.85
C VAL A 137 6.17 -9.47 1.04
N GLY A 138 6.67 -10.42 0.25
CA GLY A 138 6.29 -11.83 0.33
C GLY A 138 6.55 -12.45 1.70
N ARG A 139 7.72 -12.19 2.29
CA ARG A 139 8.12 -12.69 3.62
C ARG A 139 7.15 -12.32 4.75
N ARG A 140 6.38 -11.24 4.61
CA ARG A 140 5.38 -10.85 5.62
C ARG A 140 4.20 -11.81 5.69
N HIS A 141 3.99 -12.59 4.64
CA HIS A 141 2.84 -13.47 4.48
C HIS A 141 3.18 -14.95 4.61
N GLY A 142 4.46 -15.30 4.74
CA GLY A 142 4.97 -16.66 4.86
C GLY A 142 6.22 -16.90 4.02
N GLU A 143 6.43 -18.13 3.58
CA GLU A 143 7.49 -18.47 2.63
C GLU A 143 7.30 -17.69 1.32
N PRO A 144 8.25 -16.85 0.91
CA PRO A 144 8.04 -15.91 -0.19
C PRO A 144 8.11 -16.60 -1.54
N VAL A 145 7.23 -16.21 -2.43
CA VAL A 145 7.29 -16.50 -3.87
C VAL A 145 7.24 -15.18 -4.61
N ILE A 146 8.06 -15.05 -5.64
CA ILE A 146 8.17 -13.83 -6.43
C ILE A 146 7.74 -14.13 -7.86
N TYR A 147 6.86 -13.27 -8.38
CA TYR A 147 6.48 -13.26 -9.79
C TYR A 147 7.08 -12.05 -10.48
N LEU A 148 7.69 -12.29 -11.63
CA LEU A 148 8.00 -11.27 -12.61
C LEU A 148 6.74 -10.96 -13.39
N VAL A 149 6.45 -9.69 -13.58
CA VAL A 149 5.32 -9.16 -14.34
C VAL A 149 5.86 -8.48 -15.58
N ASP A 150 5.42 -8.93 -16.77
CA ASP A 150 5.76 -8.30 -18.06
C ASP A 150 4.91 -7.02 -18.25
N ALA A 151 5.26 -5.99 -17.48
CA ALA A 151 4.50 -4.76 -17.40
C ALA A 151 4.58 -3.95 -18.69
N GLY A 152 5.73 -3.99 -19.38
CA GLY A 152 5.89 -3.34 -20.67
C GLY A 152 4.95 -3.92 -21.73
N GLN A 153 4.86 -5.26 -21.83
CA GLN A 153 3.92 -5.88 -22.76
C GLN A 153 2.47 -5.60 -22.38
N MET A 154 2.14 -5.68 -21.09
CA MET A 154 0.81 -5.31 -20.62
C MET A 154 0.43 -3.88 -21.04
N HIS A 155 1.36 -2.94 -20.89
CA HIS A 155 1.13 -1.55 -21.28
C HIS A 155 0.89 -1.42 -22.79
N ARG A 156 1.68 -2.08 -23.63
CA ARG A 156 1.47 -2.13 -25.09
C ARG A 156 0.12 -2.75 -25.46
N ASP A 157 -0.36 -3.69 -24.67
CA ASP A 157 -1.66 -4.35 -24.85
C ASP A 157 -2.84 -3.54 -24.26
N GLY A 158 -2.58 -2.33 -23.74
CA GLY A 158 -3.61 -1.38 -23.31
C GLY A 158 -3.95 -1.39 -21.82
N TYR A 159 -3.21 -2.15 -20.98
CA TYR A 159 -3.39 -2.11 -19.54
C TYR A 159 -2.83 -0.81 -18.95
N LEU A 160 -3.58 -0.22 -18.03
CA LEU A 160 -3.18 1.02 -17.37
C LEU A 160 -2.40 0.71 -16.08
N PHE A 161 -1.33 1.46 -15.90
CA PHE A 161 -0.54 1.46 -14.68
C PHE A 161 -0.59 2.84 -14.03
N TYR A 162 -0.46 2.83 -12.72
CA TYR A 162 -0.46 4.03 -11.88
C TYR A 162 0.73 3.97 -10.94
N LEU A 163 1.29 5.12 -10.65
CA LEU A 163 2.37 5.25 -9.68
C LEU A 163 1.86 6.05 -8.48
N SER A 164 1.88 5.45 -7.30
CA SER A 164 1.49 6.15 -6.09
C SER A 164 2.57 7.13 -5.62
N ALA A 165 2.20 8.09 -4.78
CA ALA A 165 3.11 9.11 -4.26
C ALA A 165 4.33 8.50 -3.51
N ASN A 166 4.18 7.29 -2.97
CA ASN A 166 5.25 6.56 -2.29
C ASN A 166 5.95 5.49 -3.17
N GLY A 167 5.83 5.59 -4.49
CA GLY A 167 6.59 4.77 -5.43
C GLY A 167 6.09 3.34 -5.61
N VAL A 168 4.85 3.03 -5.21
CA VAL A 168 4.25 1.72 -5.45
C VAL A 168 3.54 1.73 -6.80
N TRP A 169 3.82 0.73 -7.63
CA TRP A 169 3.13 0.53 -8.89
C TRP A 169 1.80 -0.19 -8.69
N LEU A 170 0.78 0.26 -9.40
CA LEU A 170 -0.59 -0.19 -9.24
C LEU A 170 -1.22 -0.47 -10.59
N THR A 171 -2.01 -1.54 -10.68
CA THR A 171 -2.82 -1.86 -11.85
C THR A 171 -4.10 -2.57 -11.41
N LYS A 172 -5.11 -2.64 -12.26
CA LYS A 172 -6.40 -3.26 -11.91
C LYS A 172 -6.31 -4.79 -11.82
N VAL A 173 -5.51 -5.39 -12.69
CA VAL A 173 -5.37 -6.84 -12.81
C VAL A 173 -4.05 -7.17 -13.51
N VAL A 174 -3.48 -8.34 -13.21
CA VAL A 174 -2.39 -8.91 -14.00
C VAL A 174 -2.81 -10.30 -14.45
N PRO A 175 -3.18 -10.49 -15.73
CA PRO A 175 -3.50 -11.82 -16.26
C PRO A 175 -2.31 -12.78 -16.10
N ALA A 176 -2.59 -14.06 -15.89
CA ALA A 176 -1.57 -15.07 -15.64
C ALA A 176 -0.54 -15.19 -16.80
N THR A 177 -0.95 -14.86 -18.03
CA THR A 177 -0.08 -14.89 -19.22
C THR A 177 1.09 -13.90 -19.17
N TYR A 178 1.02 -12.86 -18.32
CA TYR A 178 2.09 -11.88 -18.12
C TYR A 178 2.94 -12.17 -16.87
N LEU A 179 2.68 -13.30 -16.20
CA LEU A 179 3.39 -13.68 -14.99
C LEU A 179 4.41 -14.79 -15.28
N LYS A 180 5.59 -14.62 -14.70
CA LYS A 180 6.61 -15.67 -14.65
C LYS A 180 7.06 -15.82 -13.21
N ARG A 181 6.86 -17.00 -12.63
CA ARG A 181 7.41 -17.32 -11.32
C ARG A 181 8.92 -17.33 -11.39
N LEU A 182 9.57 -16.60 -10.49
CA LEU A 182 11.00 -16.71 -10.31
C LEU A 182 11.28 -17.94 -9.45
N GLU A 183 12.07 -18.87 -9.96
CA GLU A 183 12.56 -19.99 -9.17
C GLU A 183 13.51 -19.45 -8.10
N ASP A 184 13.45 -20.03 -6.90
CA ASP A 184 14.47 -19.79 -5.89
C ASP A 184 15.84 -20.03 -6.53
N ARG A 185 16.73 -19.06 -6.43
CA ARG A 185 18.14 -19.31 -6.70
C ARG A 185 18.56 -20.34 -5.67
N LEU A 186 18.51 -21.62 -6.07
CA LEU A 186 19.21 -22.67 -5.34
C LEU A 186 20.61 -22.14 -5.09
N THR A 187 20.96 -21.95 -3.83
CA THR A 187 22.34 -21.69 -3.42
C THR A 187 23.22 -22.69 -4.13
N PRO A 188 24.23 -22.25 -4.90
CA PRO A 188 25.21 -23.21 -5.40
C PRO A 188 25.86 -23.91 -4.21
N ASN A 189 25.90 -25.22 -4.30
CA ASN A 189 26.65 -26.10 -3.37
C ASN A 189 28.10 -25.64 -3.18
#